data_b9312aab156fea539c3e66cf657c6a4c
#
_entry.id   b9312aab156fea539c3e66cf657c6a4c
#
_cell.length_a   1.000
_cell.length_b   1.000
_cell.length_c   1.000
_cell.angle_alpha   90.00
_cell.angle_beta   90.00
_cell.angle_gamma   90.00
#
_symmetry.space_group_name_H-M   'P 1'
#
loop_
_entity.id
_entity.type
_entity.pdbx_description
1 polymer ?
#
loop_
_entity_poly.entity_id
_entity_poly.type
_entity_poly.pdbx_seq_one_letter_code
_entity_poly.pdbx_strand_id
1 'polypeptide(L)'
;MRVLYVFNFEYPEYLSDTIYHGLIDLGVDVYETHYPSYMLKSFDRLDQIYGRGFTIFGKLNHTPKVDTEEEIIDKIKSRFYDMVIYGCVYTHGEGFPKRQCLDYLDEVIKYYPKDQVHFIDGSDSSWNFAHSFGLNSYGSIWKSHLVDYGAGKPLSFGIPESQLIKNRPSKEKIFATIVPGKQDTYIYHNEEEYYKDYSVSYYGTTFKKGQWDCMRHYEILANRCIPYFPDLEECPALSLVDFPKEIIKETNKYARRNEIHPFYDEINDYLFDYIKNKLTTKK
;
A
#
# COMPACT_ATOMS: atom_id res chain seq x y z
N MET A 1 6.16 -16.10 -14.59
CA MET A 1 5.05 -16.33 -13.64
C MET A 1 3.83 -15.59 -14.16
N ARG A 2 2.70 -16.28 -14.29
CA ARG A 2 1.41 -15.74 -14.74
C ARG A 2 0.49 -15.63 -13.53
N VAL A 3 -0.04 -14.45 -13.29
CA VAL A 3 -0.89 -14.16 -12.13
C VAL A 3 -2.26 -13.73 -12.63
N LEU A 4 -3.33 -14.34 -12.12
CA LEU A 4 -4.67 -13.79 -12.24
C LEU A 4 -4.87 -12.83 -11.08
N TYR A 5 -5.08 -11.54 -11.38
CA TYR A 5 -5.36 -10.52 -10.39
C TYR A 5 -6.85 -10.15 -10.41
N VAL A 6 -7.56 -10.54 -9.36
CA VAL A 6 -8.99 -10.25 -9.21
C VAL A 6 -9.15 -8.91 -8.52
N PHE A 7 -9.53 -7.90 -9.32
CA PHE A 7 -9.72 -6.54 -8.82
C PHE A 7 -11.09 -6.34 -8.18
N ASN A 8 -11.11 -5.49 -7.15
CA ASN A 8 -12.34 -4.79 -6.78
C ASN A 8 -12.40 -3.50 -7.63
N PHE A 9 -13.24 -3.49 -8.67
CA PHE A 9 -13.26 -2.37 -9.63
C PHE A 9 -14.03 -1.13 -9.15
N GLU A 10 -14.74 -1.23 -8.02
CA GLU A 10 -15.59 -0.12 -7.56
C GLU A 10 -14.79 1.04 -6.97
N TYR A 11 -13.67 0.76 -6.30
CA TYR A 11 -12.87 1.77 -5.60
C TYR A 11 -11.38 1.43 -5.60
N PRO A 12 -10.48 2.44 -5.81
CA PRO A 12 -9.07 2.28 -5.52
C PRO A 12 -8.86 1.84 -4.06
N GLU A 13 -8.01 0.83 -3.87
CA GLU A 13 -7.63 0.32 -2.55
C GLU A 13 -6.10 0.25 -2.47
N TYR A 14 -5.51 1.08 -1.60
CA TYR A 14 -4.07 1.31 -1.57
C TYR A 14 -3.22 0.05 -1.40
N LEU A 15 -3.62 -0.90 -0.53
CA LEU A 15 -2.83 -2.11 -0.31
C LEU A 15 -2.83 -3.00 -1.55
N SER A 16 -4.01 -3.25 -2.11
CA SER A 16 -4.17 -3.98 -3.37
C SER A 16 -3.40 -3.31 -4.50
N ASP A 17 -3.57 -2.01 -4.64
CA ASP A 17 -2.98 -1.24 -5.74
C ASP A 17 -1.45 -1.18 -5.64
N THR A 18 -0.87 -1.15 -4.43
CA THR A 18 0.59 -1.26 -4.25
C THR A 18 1.13 -2.62 -4.64
N ILE A 19 0.40 -3.70 -4.32
CA ILE A 19 0.78 -5.06 -4.73
C ILE A 19 0.73 -5.18 -6.26
N TYR A 20 -0.36 -4.75 -6.86
CA TYR A 20 -0.49 -4.76 -8.32
C TYR A 20 0.62 -3.95 -9.00
N HIS A 21 0.90 -2.74 -8.50
CA HIS A 21 1.99 -1.91 -9.00
C HIS A 21 3.34 -2.65 -8.93
N GLY A 22 3.60 -3.33 -7.81
CA GLY A 22 4.82 -4.10 -7.62
C GLY A 22 4.94 -5.28 -8.58
N LEU A 23 3.86 -6.01 -8.83
CA LEU A 23 3.85 -7.11 -9.80
C LEU A 23 4.19 -6.64 -11.21
N ILE A 24 3.62 -5.51 -11.65
CA ILE A 24 3.92 -4.91 -12.95
C ILE A 24 5.38 -4.45 -13.02
N ASP A 25 5.87 -3.75 -11.99
CA ASP A 25 7.25 -3.28 -11.92
C ASP A 25 8.30 -4.41 -11.90
N LEU A 26 7.92 -5.60 -11.39
CA LEU A 26 8.74 -6.81 -11.41
C LEU A 26 8.68 -7.55 -12.75
N GLY A 27 7.85 -7.10 -13.69
CA GLY A 27 7.67 -7.75 -14.98
C GLY A 27 6.92 -9.08 -14.88
N VAL A 28 6.08 -9.24 -13.86
CA VAL A 28 5.18 -10.38 -13.73
C VAL A 28 4.11 -10.31 -14.82
N ASP A 29 3.78 -11.45 -15.39
CA ASP A 29 2.75 -11.58 -16.42
C ASP A 29 1.36 -11.60 -15.75
N VAL A 30 0.78 -10.39 -15.55
CA VAL A 30 -0.49 -10.22 -14.86
C VAL A 30 -1.65 -10.24 -15.86
N TYR A 31 -2.70 -10.96 -15.52
CA TYR A 31 -4.00 -11.02 -16.18
C TYR A 31 -5.04 -10.42 -15.22
N GLU A 32 -5.75 -9.42 -15.67
CA GLU A 32 -6.67 -8.64 -14.83
C GLU A 32 -8.13 -9.04 -15.12
N THR A 33 -8.94 -9.16 -14.06
CA THR A 33 -10.39 -9.39 -14.25
C THR A 33 -11.13 -8.12 -14.69
N HIS A 34 -10.57 -6.93 -14.41
CA HIS A 34 -11.12 -5.63 -14.77
C HIS A 34 -9.99 -4.68 -15.18
N TYR A 35 -10.32 -3.70 -16.02
CA TYR A 35 -9.37 -2.71 -16.51
C TYR A 35 -9.08 -1.63 -15.45
N PRO A 36 -7.89 -1.64 -14.82
CA PRO A 36 -7.56 -0.70 -13.73
C PRO A 36 -7.09 0.66 -14.28
N SER A 37 -7.99 1.38 -14.97
CA SER A 37 -7.65 2.62 -15.69
C SER A 37 -6.93 3.66 -14.81
N TYR A 38 -7.33 3.77 -13.56
CA TYR A 38 -6.79 4.74 -12.59
C TYR A 38 -5.31 4.48 -12.21
N MET A 39 -4.79 3.30 -12.46
CA MET A 39 -3.38 2.96 -12.26
C MET A 39 -2.48 3.42 -13.41
N LEU A 40 -3.05 3.66 -14.60
CA LEU A 40 -2.33 3.88 -15.84
C LEU A 40 -1.99 5.37 -16.04
N LYS A 41 -0.85 5.65 -16.68
CA LYS A 41 -0.43 7.02 -17.05
C LYS A 41 -1.40 7.75 -17.98
N SER A 42 -2.24 7.02 -18.69
CA SER A 42 -3.28 7.58 -19.57
C SER A 42 -4.51 8.10 -18.84
N PHE A 43 -4.62 7.87 -17.53
CA PHE A 43 -5.75 8.34 -16.74
C PHE A 43 -5.61 9.82 -16.39
N ASP A 44 -6.61 10.64 -16.76
CA ASP A 44 -6.58 12.10 -16.68
C ASP A 44 -7.39 12.71 -15.52
N ARG A 45 -8.10 11.86 -14.73
CA ARG A 45 -8.99 12.31 -13.64
C ARG A 45 -8.42 11.95 -12.25
N LEU A 46 -7.10 12.07 -12.08
CA LEU A 46 -6.43 11.74 -10.81
C LEU A 46 -6.91 12.60 -9.63
N ASP A 47 -7.30 13.84 -9.88
CA ASP A 47 -7.85 14.76 -8.89
C ASP A 47 -9.17 14.30 -8.27
N GLN A 48 -9.90 13.41 -8.94
CA GLN A 48 -11.15 12.80 -8.46
C GLN A 48 -10.91 11.56 -7.59
N ILE A 49 -9.69 11.04 -7.57
CA ILE A 49 -9.32 9.89 -6.73
C ILE A 49 -8.98 10.37 -5.32
N TYR A 50 -9.29 9.53 -4.33
CA TYR A 50 -8.88 9.75 -2.94
C TYR A 50 -7.38 10.10 -2.85
N GLY A 51 -7.03 11.06 -2.00
CA GLY A 51 -5.66 11.57 -1.92
C GLY A 51 -5.18 12.30 -3.18
N ARG A 52 -6.09 12.75 -4.05
CA ARG A 52 -5.82 13.40 -5.35
C ARG A 52 -5.02 12.54 -6.32
N GLY A 53 -5.04 11.24 -6.13
CA GLY A 53 -4.32 10.30 -6.97
C GLY A 53 -2.80 10.34 -6.84
N PHE A 54 -2.27 10.91 -5.76
CA PHE A 54 -0.82 10.99 -5.56
C PHE A 54 -0.19 9.62 -5.32
N THR A 55 1.10 9.52 -5.58
CA THR A 55 2.01 8.43 -5.23
C THR A 55 1.88 7.20 -6.11
N ILE A 56 0.72 6.56 -6.18
CA ILE A 56 0.56 5.24 -6.80
C ILE A 56 -0.28 5.28 -8.07
N PHE A 57 -1.26 6.19 -8.15
CA PHE A 57 -2.20 6.24 -9.25
C PHE A 57 -1.64 6.99 -10.46
N GLY A 58 -2.03 6.61 -11.67
CA GLY A 58 -1.55 7.21 -12.90
C GLY A 58 -0.05 7.00 -13.16
N LYS A 59 0.58 5.97 -12.59
CA LYS A 59 2.03 5.76 -12.67
C LYS A 59 2.45 4.66 -13.65
N LEU A 60 1.59 3.68 -13.90
CA LEU A 60 1.94 2.53 -14.70
C LEU A 60 1.89 2.81 -16.21
N ASN A 61 2.96 2.41 -16.89
CA ASN A 61 2.97 2.29 -18.34
C ASN A 61 2.79 0.81 -18.70
N HIS A 62 1.56 0.34 -18.60
CA HIS A 62 1.18 -1.05 -18.76
C HIS A 62 -0.05 -1.15 -19.64
N THR A 63 -0.17 -2.24 -20.40
CA THR A 63 -1.38 -2.59 -21.14
C THR A 63 -2.04 -3.78 -20.44
N PRO A 64 -3.14 -3.56 -19.71
CA PRO A 64 -3.83 -4.63 -19.00
C PRO A 64 -4.32 -5.73 -19.93
N LYS A 65 -4.26 -6.98 -19.48
CA LYS A 65 -4.71 -8.18 -20.19
C LYS A 65 -6.03 -8.65 -19.60
N VAL A 66 -7.10 -8.06 -20.06
CA VAL A 66 -8.45 -8.39 -19.61
C VAL A 66 -9.08 -9.34 -20.59
N ASP A 67 -9.23 -10.59 -20.18
CA ASP A 67 -9.91 -11.64 -20.94
C ASP A 67 -11.43 -11.58 -20.75
N THR A 68 -12.17 -12.25 -21.59
CA THR A 68 -13.61 -12.50 -21.38
C THR A 68 -13.83 -13.47 -20.22
N GLU A 69 -15.03 -13.45 -19.64
CA GLU A 69 -15.39 -14.37 -18.54
C GLU A 69 -15.17 -15.85 -18.92
N GLU A 70 -15.54 -16.23 -20.15
CA GLU A 70 -15.34 -17.59 -20.66
C GLU A 70 -13.85 -17.95 -20.76
N GLU A 71 -13.02 -17.05 -21.29
CA GLU A 71 -11.58 -17.25 -21.38
C GLU A 71 -10.92 -17.35 -20.00
N ILE A 72 -11.34 -16.55 -19.03
CA ILE A 72 -10.84 -16.62 -17.66
C ILE A 72 -11.17 -17.98 -17.06
N ILE A 73 -12.42 -18.44 -17.19
CA ILE A 73 -12.86 -19.75 -16.66
C ILE A 73 -12.07 -20.89 -17.31
N ASP A 74 -11.87 -20.86 -18.61
CA ASP A 74 -11.10 -21.90 -19.31
C ASP A 74 -9.62 -21.89 -18.92
N LYS A 75 -9.03 -20.72 -18.71
CA LYS A 75 -7.68 -20.56 -18.20
C LYS A 75 -7.55 -21.07 -16.75
N ILE A 76 -8.57 -20.85 -15.89
CA ILE A 76 -8.63 -21.42 -14.54
C ILE A 76 -8.67 -22.94 -14.60
N LYS A 77 -9.58 -23.52 -15.39
CA LYS A 77 -9.74 -24.98 -15.54
C LYS A 77 -8.48 -25.67 -16.08
N SER A 78 -7.78 -25.02 -17.00
CA SER A 78 -6.52 -25.53 -17.54
C SER A 78 -5.30 -25.26 -16.65
N ARG A 79 -5.48 -24.61 -15.48
CA ARG A 79 -4.39 -24.20 -14.60
C ARG A 79 -3.35 -23.34 -15.31
N PHE A 80 -3.81 -22.42 -16.15
CA PHE A 80 -2.95 -21.53 -16.91
C PHE A 80 -2.16 -20.56 -16.04
N TYR A 81 -2.76 -20.07 -14.95
CA TYR A 81 -2.12 -19.16 -14.00
C TYR A 81 -1.27 -19.94 -12.99
N ASP A 82 -0.14 -19.36 -12.60
CA ASP A 82 0.72 -19.91 -11.55
C ASP A 82 0.21 -19.53 -10.16
N MET A 83 -0.57 -18.42 -10.07
CA MET A 83 -1.08 -17.85 -8.83
C MET A 83 -2.38 -17.06 -9.10
N VAL A 84 -3.27 -17.04 -8.12
CA VAL A 84 -4.48 -16.20 -8.12
C VAL A 84 -4.44 -15.27 -6.90
N ILE A 85 -4.57 -13.96 -7.13
CA ILE A 85 -4.59 -12.94 -6.08
C ILE A 85 -5.93 -12.21 -6.12
N TYR A 86 -6.66 -12.28 -5.00
CA TYR A 86 -7.83 -11.45 -4.75
C TYR A 86 -7.35 -10.16 -4.09
N GLY A 87 -7.26 -9.08 -4.88
CA GLY A 87 -6.62 -7.82 -4.48
C GLY A 87 -7.35 -7.09 -3.36
N CYS A 88 -8.67 -7.23 -3.26
CA CYS A 88 -9.44 -6.65 -2.17
C CYS A 88 -10.63 -7.56 -1.83
N VAL A 89 -10.65 -8.10 -0.63
CA VAL A 89 -11.76 -8.95 -0.15
C VAL A 89 -12.74 -8.20 0.75
N TYR A 90 -12.59 -6.88 0.86
CA TYR A 90 -13.43 -6.03 1.68
C TYR A 90 -13.92 -4.80 0.90
N THR A 91 -15.20 -4.44 1.07
CA THR A 91 -15.78 -3.21 0.56
C THR A 91 -16.24 -2.31 1.71
N HIS A 92 -15.89 -1.03 1.64
CA HIS A 92 -16.39 -0.04 2.60
C HIS A 92 -17.91 0.06 2.56
N GLY A 93 -18.55 -0.06 3.73
CA GLY A 93 -19.93 0.37 3.95
C GLY A 93 -20.98 -0.70 4.25
N GLU A 94 -20.79 -1.98 3.90
CA GLU A 94 -21.85 -2.99 4.07
C GLU A 94 -21.47 -4.23 4.90
N GLY A 95 -20.26 -4.29 5.44
CA GLY A 95 -19.82 -5.36 6.36
C GLY A 95 -19.66 -6.75 5.76
N PHE A 96 -19.91 -6.91 4.44
CA PHE A 96 -19.77 -8.18 3.72
C PHE A 96 -18.97 -7.97 2.43
N PRO A 97 -18.11 -8.92 2.02
CA PRO A 97 -17.50 -8.87 0.70
C PRO A 97 -18.65 -8.94 -0.32
N LYS A 98 -18.69 -7.97 -1.22
CA LYS A 98 -19.54 -8.09 -2.39
C LYS A 98 -19.06 -9.29 -3.21
N ARG A 99 -19.97 -9.98 -3.85
CA ARG A 99 -19.66 -11.13 -4.71
C ARG A 99 -18.57 -10.81 -5.74
N GLN A 100 -18.53 -9.59 -6.23
CA GLN A 100 -17.54 -9.06 -7.19
C GLN A 100 -16.09 -9.07 -6.68
N CYS A 101 -15.86 -9.05 -5.35
CA CYS A 101 -14.51 -9.17 -4.80
C CYS A 101 -13.97 -10.61 -4.81
N LEU A 102 -14.85 -11.58 -5.07
CA LEU A 102 -14.56 -13.01 -5.05
C LEU A 102 -14.99 -13.68 -6.37
N ASP A 103 -14.96 -12.93 -7.47
CA ASP A 103 -15.28 -13.46 -8.79
C ASP A 103 -14.42 -14.70 -9.08
N TYR A 104 -15.03 -15.69 -9.71
CA TYR A 104 -14.42 -16.97 -10.07
C TYR A 104 -13.97 -17.83 -8.88
N LEU A 105 -14.25 -17.48 -7.62
CA LEU A 105 -13.75 -18.24 -6.45
C LEU A 105 -14.18 -19.71 -6.51
N ASP A 106 -15.44 -19.98 -6.86
CA ASP A 106 -15.99 -21.34 -6.95
C ASP A 106 -15.24 -22.23 -7.97
N GLU A 107 -14.69 -21.62 -9.04
CA GLU A 107 -13.86 -22.32 -9.99
C GLU A 107 -12.41 -22.41 -9.50
N VAL A 108 -11.85 -21.32 -8.99
CA VAL A 108 -10.45 -21.28 -8.50
C VAL A 108 -10.21 -22.37 -7.45
N ILE A 109 -11.10 -22.50 -6.45
CA ILE A 109 -10.93 -23.50 -5.37
C ILE A 109 -11.00 -24.97 -5.82
N LYS A 110 -11.57 -25.24 -7.01
CA LYS A 110 -11.60 -26.61 -7.60
C LYS A 110 -10.27 -26.98 -8.24
N TYR A 111 -9.54 -26.00 -8.79
CA TYR A 111 -8.37 -26.25 -9.62
C TYR A 111 -7.05 -25.80 -8.99
N TYR A 112 -7.06 -24.84 -8.06
CA TYR A 112 -5.84 -24.28 -7.45
C TYR A 112 -5.65 -24.74 -6.01
N PRO A 113 -4.44 -25.20 -5.63
CA PRO A 113 -4.13 -25.49 -4.23
C PRO A 113 -4.00 -24.19 -3.43
N LYS A 114 -4.18 -24.29 -2.10
CA LYS A 114 -4.22 -23.14 -1.18
C LYS A 114 -2.99 -22.24 -1.22
N ASP A 115 -1.83 -22.78 -1.49
CA ASP A 115 -0.56 -22.05 -1.55
C ASP A 115 -0.41 -21.20 -2.82
N GLN A 116 -1.30 -21.39 -3.79
CA GLN A 116 -1.38 -20.58 -5.01
C GLN A 116 -2.53 -19.56 -5.01
N VAL A 117 -3.32 -19.48 -3.93
CA VAL A 117 -4.45 -18.55 -3.79
C VAL A 117 -4.19 -17.59 -2.64
N HIS A 118 -4.28 -16.29 -2.91
CA HIS A 118 -3.99 -15.24 -1.94
C HIS A 118 -5.14 -14.24 -1.85
N PHE A 119 -5.52 -13.89 -0.63
CA PHE A 119 -6.57 -12.93 -0.32
C PHE A 119 -5.96 -11.73 0.39
N ILE A 120 -6.19 -10.52 -0.12
CA ILE A 120 -5.70 -9.28 0.45
C ILE A 120 -6.83 -8.60 1.21
N ASP A 121 -6.65 -8.41 2.51
CA ASP A 121 -7.56 -7.66 3.37
C ASP A 121 -6.94 -6.32 3.74
N GLY A 122 -7.24 -5.27 2.96
CA GLY A 122 -6.77 -3.90 3.16
C GLY A 122 -7.66 -3.06 4.08
N SER A 123 -8.65 -3.68 4.74
CA SER A 123 -9.57 -2.95 5.61
C SER A 123 -8.86 -2.26 6.77
N ASP A 124 -9.34 -1.07 7.14
CA ASP A 124 -8.85 -0.27 8.27
C ASP A 124 -9.12 -0.92 9.64
N SER A 125 -10.01 -1.92 9.68
CA SER A 125 -10.37 -2.64 10.90
C SER A 125 -9.28 -3.63 11.32
N SER A 126 -9.07 -3.81 12.62
CA SER A 126 -8.30 -4.93 13.16
C SER A 126 -9.02 -6.27 12.99
N TRP A 127 -10.32 -6.25 12.73
CA TRP A 127 -11.10 -7.43 12.38
C TRP A 127 -10.67 -7.95 11.00
N ASN A 128 -10.39 -9.26 10.93
CA ASN A 128 -10.02 -9.89 9.67
C ASN A 128 -11.28 -10.44 8.98
N PHE A 129 -11.78 -9.70 8.01
CA PHE A 129 -12.98 -10.08 7.25
C PHE A 129 -12.75 -11.35 6.43
N ALA A 130 -11.62 -11.47 5.76
CA ALA A 130 -11.30 -12.63 4.96
C ALA A 130 -11.31 -13.93 5.81
N HIS A 131 -10.76 -13.88 7.02
CA HIS A 131 -10.80 -15.00 7.96
C HIS A 131 -12.24 -15.30 8.42
N SER A 132 -13.02 -14.28 8.74
CA SER A 132 -14.41 -14.42 9.19
C SER A 132 -15.32 -15.08 8.15
N PHE A 133 -14.99 -14.92 6.86
CA PHE A 133 -15.68 -15.60 5.75
C PHE A 133 -15.12 -16.99 5.44
N GLY A 134 -14.18 -17.49 6.23
CA GLY A 134 -13.59 -18.82 6.04
C GLY A 134 -12.65 -18.91 4.84
N LEU A 135 -12.17 -17.78 4.28
CA LEU A 135 -11.30 -17.77 3.10
C LEU A 135 -9.95 -18.43 3.38
N ASN A 136 -9.52 -18.49 4.65
CA ASN A 136 -8.35 -19.25 5.07
C ASN A 136 -8.46 -20.77 4.76
N SER A 137 -9.64 -21.27 4.48
CA SER A 137 -9.85 -22.63 3.99
C SER A 137 -9.41 -22.81 2.54
N TYR A 138 -9.34 -21.73 1.76
CA TYR A 138 -9.08 -21.74 0.34
C TYR A 138 -7.74 -21.13 -0.08
N GLY A 139 -7.12 -20.31 0.78
CA GLY A 139 -5.84 -19.68 0.47
C GLY A 139 -5.19 -18.97 1.64
N SER A 140 -4.09 -18.27 1.36
CA SER A 140 -3.38 -17.43 2.33
C SER A 140 -4.06 -16.07 2.42
N ILE A 141 -4.29 -15.59 3.65
CA ILE A 141 -4.82 -14.25 3.91
C ILE A 141 -3.66 -13.33 4.29
N TRP A 142 -3.63 -12.13 3.69
CA TRP A 142 -2.65 -11.08 3.95
C TRP A 142 -3.36 -9.81 4.41
N LYS A 143 -2.85 -9.16 5.48
CA LYS A 143 -3.49 -8.00 6.07
C LYS A 143 -2.48 -7.00 6.63
N SER A 144 -2.73 -5.70 6.38
CA SER A 144 -1.86 -4.63 6.88
C SER A 144 -2.14 -4.27 8.35
N HIS A 145 -3.40 -4.28 8.78
CA HIS A 145 -3.80 -4.03 10.16
C HIS A 145 -4.07 -5.36 10.88
N LEU A 146 -3.00 -6.09 11.18
CA LEU A 146 -3.08 -7.38 11.85
C LEU A 146 -2.65 -7.25 13.32
N VAL A 147 -3.43 -7.82 14.24
CA VAL A 147 -3.14 -7.82 15.68
C VAL A 147 -2.91 -9.22 16.24
N ASP A 148 -3.34 -10.27 15.52
CA ASP A 148 -3.22 -11.67 15.91
C ASP A 148 -2.70 -12.53 14.75
N TYR A 149 -1.68 -13.35 15.01
CA TYR A 149 -1.11 -14.30 14.05
C TYR A 149 -2.10 -15.34 13.53
N GLY A 150 -3.09 -15.73 14.35
CA GLY A 150 -4.10 -16.72 13.96
C GLY A 150 -5.00 -16.29 12.82
N ALA A 151 -5.07 -15.00 12.54
CA ALA A 151 -6.00 -14.44 11.57
C ALA A 151 -5.41 -14.25 10.17
N GLY A 152 -4.09 -14.43 9.96
CA GLY A 152 -3.47 -14.25 8.64
C GLY A 152 -1.98 -13.93 8.72
N LYS A 153 -1.44 -13.49 7.60
CA LYS A 153 -0.04 -13.05 7.46
C LYS A 153 0.03 -11.53 7.43
N PRO A 154 0.96 -10.92 8.16
CA PRO A 154 1.14 -9.48 8.11
C PRO A 154 1.71 -9.05 6.75
N LEU A 155 1.28 -7.88 6.29
CA LEU A 155 1.74 -7.26 5.05
C LEU A 155 1.81 -5.75 5.26
N SER A 156 2.92 -5.13 4.87
CA SER A 156 3.07 -3.68 4.87
C SER A 156 2.78 -3.09 3.50
N PHE A 157 2.44 -1.80 3.45
CA PHE A 157 2.42 -1.05 2.20
C PHE A 157 3.81 -0.99 1.58
N GLY A 158 3.85 -0.69 0.29
CA GLY A 158 5.06 -0.35 -0.44
C GLY A 158 4.89 0.96 -1.22
N ILE A 159 6.00 1.62 -1.54
CA ILE A 159 5.98 2.81 -2.39
C ILE A 159 6.65 2.51 -3.73
N PRO A 160 6.14 3.01 -4.88
CA PRO A 160 6.84 2.85 -6.15
C PRO A 160 8.27 3.40 -6.07
N GLU A 161 9.25 2.65 -6.58
CA GLU A 161 10.66 3.08 -6.59
C GLU A 161 10.84 4.42 -7.33
N SER A 162 9.99 4.69 -8.33
CA SER A 162 9.98 5.94 -9.08
C SER A 162 9.61 7.17 -8.25
N GLN A 163 9.03 6.98 -7.06
CA GLN A 163 8.64 8.05 -6.13
C GLN A 163 9.76 8.41 -5.13
N LEU A 164 10.84 7.64 -5.11
CA LEU A 164 12.00 7.98 -4.27
C LEU A 164 12.71 9.21 -4.83
N ILE A 165 12.96 10.21 -3.98
CA ILE A 165 13.70 11.41 -4.38
C ILE A 165 15.11 11.03 -4.81
N LYS A 166 15.58 11.61 -5.95
CA LYS A 166 16.89 11.26 -6.52
C LYS A 166 18.07 11.91 -5.80
N ASN A 167 17.86 13.14 -5.36
CA ASN A 167 18.92 13.95 -4.77
C ASN A 167 18.63 14.21 -3.30
N ARG A 168 19.68 14.39 -2.49
CA ARG A 168 19.53 14.81 -1.11
C ARG A 168 19.18 16.30 -1.07
N PRO A 169 17.98 16.68 -0.57
CA PRO A 169 17.58 18.08 -0.48
C PRO A 169 18.20 18.77 0.74
N SER A 170 18.39 20.08 0.66
CA SER A 170 18.66 20.92 1.82
C SER A 170 17.41 21.05 2.66
N LYS A 171 17.54 21.00 3.99
CA LYS A 171 16.44 21.17 4.92
C LYS A 171 16.27 22.65 5.28
N GLU A 172 15.02 23.12 5.28
CA GLU A 172 14.68 24.53 5.47
C GLU A 172 13.79 24.75 6.72
N LYS A 173 13.08 23.71 7.16
CA LYS A 173 12.14 23.81 8.29
C LYS A 173 12.05 22.51 9.08
N ILE A 174 11.65 22.62 10.35
CA ILE A 174 11.59 21.46 11.23
C ILE A 174 10.46 20.51 10.82
N PHE A 175 9.25 21.03 10.60
CA PHE A 175 8.10 20.21 10.24
C PHE A 175 7.55 20.55 8.87
N ALA A 176 7.12 19.52 8.14
CA ALA A 176 6.27 19.66 6.96
C ALA A 176 4.92 20.28 7.34
N THR A 177 4.30 20.96 6.37
CA THR A 177 3.08 21.72 6.58
C THR A 177 1.88 20.84 6.89
N ILE A 178 1.79 19.66 6.21
CA ILE A 178 0.62 18.79 6.34
C ILE A 178 0.61 18.07 7.68
N VAL A 179 -0.51 18.23 8.38
CA VAL A 179 -0.83 17.51 9.61
C VAL A 179 -2.12 16.70 9.38
N PRO A 180 -2.06 15.37 9.45
CA PRO A 180 -3.24 14.53 9.22
C PRO A 180 -4.44 14.95 10.07
N GLY A 181 -5.62 15.04 9.45
CA GLY A 181 -6.85 15.46 10.13
C GLY A 181 -7.07 16.97 10.28
N LYS A 182 -6.04 17.81 10.02
CA LYS A 182 -6.20 19.27 10.01
C LYS A 182 -6.39 19.74 8.57
N GLN A 183 -7.64 20.00 8.19
CA GLN A 183 -8.03 20.31 6.80
C GLN A 183 -7.34 21.57 6.24
N ASP A 184 -7.12 22.59 7.07
CA ASP A 184 -6.43 23.82 6.73
C ASP A 184 -4.97 23.63 6.30
N THR A 185 -4.38 22.47 6.61
CA THR A 185 -3.01 22.13 6.23
C THR A 185 -2.90 21.42 4.87
N TYR A 186 -4.02 20.98 4.28
CA TYR A 186 -4.05 20.28 2.99
C TYR A 186 -4.07 21.27 1.81
N ILE A 187 -3.01 22.06 1.70
CA ILE A 187 -2.92 23.21 0.77
C ILE A 187 -2.38 22.85 -0.62
N TYR A 188 -1.76 21.69 -0.79
CA TYR A 188 -1.13 21.31 -2.05
C TYR A 188 -2.13 20.70 -3.03
N HIS A 189 -2.07 21.18 -4.27
CA HIS A 189 -2.97 20.75 -5.35
C HIS A 189 -2.30 19.79 -6.34
N ASN A 190 -0.97 19.67 -6.30
CA ASN A 190 -0.21 18.75 -7.12
C ASN A 190 0.82 17.99 -6.28
N GLU A 191 1.26 16.85 -6.81
CA GLU A 191 2.16 15.93 -6.14
C GLU A 191 3.56 16.51 -5.94
N GLU A 192 4.06 17.32 -6.89
CA GLU A 192 5.39 17.90 -6.82
C GLU A 192 5.53 18.86 -5.63
N GLU A 193 4.57 19.76 -5.44
CA GLU A 193 4.55 20.69 -4.29
C GLU A 193 4.38 19.92 -2.97
N TYR A 194 3.52 18.92 -2.95
CA TYR A 194 3.32 18.05 -1.80
C TYR A 194 4.62 17.34 -1.38
N TYR A 195 5.34 16.75 -2.31
CA TYR A 195 6.61 16.08 -2.04
C TYR A 195 7.75 17.05 -1.73
N LYS A 196 7.76 18.22 -2.37
CA LYS A 196 8.72 19.27 -2.05
C LYS A 196 8.62 19.69 -0.59
N ASP A 197 7.41 19.83 -0.06
CA ASP A 197 7.19 20.17 1.35
C ASP A 197 7.86 19.18 2.31
N TYR A 198 7.74 17.87 2.06
CA TYR A 198 8.47 16.88 2.83
C TYR A 198 9.97 16.95 2.60
N SER A 199 10.41 17.12 1.36
CA SER A 199 11.82 17.08 1.03
C SER A 199 12.64 18.16 1.74
N VAL A 200 12.07 19.35 1.93
CA VAL A 200 12.73 20.47 2.62
C VAL A 200 12.51 20.46 4.14
N SER A 201 11.77 19.52 4.67
CA SER A 201 11.45 19.40 6.09
C SER A 201 12.26 18.30 6.78
N TYR A 202 12.67 18.54 8.03
CA TYR A 202 13.30 17.50 8.85
C TYR A 202 12.30 16.40 9.20
N TYR A 203 11.10 16.76 9.64
CA TYR A 203 10.06 15.84 10.08
C TYR A 203 8.74 16.04 9.33
N GLY A 204 8.05 14.95 9.06
CA GLY A 204 6.68 14.95 8.54
C GLY A 204 5.72 14.33 9.55
N THR A 205 4.70 15.09 9.96
CA THR A 205 3.73 14.59 10.94
C THR A 205 2.85 13.51 10.35
N THR A 206 2.77 12.38 11.06
CA THR A 206 1.85 11.31 10.75
C THR A 206 1.38 10.63 12.02
N PHE A 207 0.26 9.92 11.99
CA PHE A 207 -0.28 9.12 13.09
C PHE A 207 -1.31 8.13 12.58
N LYS A 208 -1.72 7.20 13.43
CA LYS A 208 -2.81 6.27 13.15
C LYS A 208 -4.08 7.02 12.80
N LYS A 209 -4.74 6.59 11.72
CA LYS A 209 -6.11 7.02 11.38
C LYS A 209 -7.07 5.82 11.48
N GLY A 210 -7.54 5.31 10.34
CA GLY A 210 -8.31 4.08 10.30
C GLY A 210 -7.46 2.89 10.73
N GLN A 211 -6.35 2.69 10.05
CA GLN A 211 -5.35 1.68 10.39
C GLN A 211 -4.00 2.30 10.75
N TRP A 212 -3.06 1.45 11.20
CA TRP A 212 -1.69 1.85 11.51
C TRP A 212 -0.85 2.11 10.27
N ASP A 213 -1.05 1.34 9.22
CA ASP A 213 -0.32 1.50 7.97
C ASP A 213 -1.03 2.45 7.02
N CYS A 214 -0.29 3.33 6.37
CA CYS A 214 -0.81 4.18 5.30
C CYS A 214 0.31 4.71 4.41
N MET A 215 -0.03 5.05 3.18
CA MET A 215 0.91 5.53 2.16
C MET A 215 1.75 6.72 2.62
N ARG A 216 1.21 7.62 3.44
CA ARG A 216 1.93 8.82 3.92
C ARG A 216 3.23 8.51 4.65
N HIS A 217 3.31 7.42 5.40
CA HIS A 217 4.55 7.06 6.09
C HIS A 217 5.70 6.84 5.10
N TYR A 218 5.38 6.20 3.99
CA TYR A 218 6.33 5.90 2.90
C TYR A 218 6.63 7.14 2.06
N GLU A 219 5.65 8.01 1.81
CA GLU A 219 5.83 9.29 1.13
C GLU A 219 6.81 10.20 1.88
N ILE A 220 6.68 10.28 3.20
CA ILE A 220 7.59 11.04 4.05
C ILE A 220 9.02 10.50 3.91
N LEU A 221 9.22 9.18 4.08
CA LEU A 221 10.54 8.55 3.96
C LEU A 221 11.12 8.66 2.56
N ALA A 222 10.30 8.50 1.52
CA ALA A 222 10.70 8.59 0.11
C ALA A 222 11.27 9.96 -0.25
N ASN A 223 10.86 10.99 0.47
CA ASN A 223 11.32 12.37 0.30
C ASN A 223 12.41 12.76 1.32
N ARG A 224 13.11 11.78 1.89
CA ARG A 224 14.18 12.02 2.88
C ARG A 224 13.72 12.88 4.06
N CYS A 225 12.48 12.76 4.45
CA CYS A 225 11.90 13.33 5.65
C CYS A 225 11.72 12.21 6.68
N ILE A 226 11.89 12.49 7.96
CA ILE A 226 11.67 11.49 9.00
C ILE A 226 10.24 11.59 9.51
N PRO A 227 9.48 10.49 9.56
CA PRO A 227 8.14 10.51 10.14
C PRO A 227 8.18 10.90 11.63
N TYR A 228 7.46 11.96 12.00
CA TYR A 228 7.07 12.20 13.37
C TYR A 228 5.75 11.48 13.61
N PHE A 229 5.81 10.38 14.34
CA PHE A 229 4.70 9.43 14.55
C PHE A 229 4.46 9.24 16.04
N PRO A 230 3.79 10.20 16.71
CA PRO A 230 3.76 10.29 18.18
C PRO A 230 3.07 9.13 18.89
N ASP A 231 2.14 8.44 18.23
CA ASP A 231 1.41 7.28 18.74
C ASP A 231 2.02 5.92 18.33
N LEU A 232 3.20 5.90 17.71
CA LEU A 232 3.83 4.68 17.21
C LEU A 232 4.16 3.64 18.30
N GLU A 233 4.30 4.06 19.56
CA GLU A 233 4.51 3.17 20.70
C GLU A 233 3.32 2.21 20.92
N GLU A 234 2.11 2.60 20.51
CA GLU A 234 0.89 1.83 20.64
C GLU A 234 0.67 0.86 19.47
N CYS A 235 1.54 0.92 18.44
CA CYS A 235 1.39 0.12 17.23
C CYS A 235 1.59 -1.37 17.54
N PRO A 236 0.62 -2.23 17.19
CA PRO A 236 0.76 -3.67 17.34
C PRO A 236 1.98 -4.22 16.59
N ALA A 237 2.56 -5.30 17.10
CA ALA A 237 3.76 -5.90 16.52
C ALA A 237 3.56 -6.32 15.05
N LEU A 238 2.36 -6.82 14.73
CA LEU A 238 2.02 -7.33 13.40
C LEU A 238 1.46 -6.28 12.42
N SER A 239 1.28 -5.03 12.87
CA SER A 239 0.98 -3.89 12.01
C SER A 239 2.26 -3.13 11.69
N LEU A 240 2.38 -2.55 10.49
CA LEU A 240 3.63 -1.90 10.06
C LEU A 240 4.85 -2.84 10.26
N VAL A 241 4.72 -4.11 9.87
CA VAL A 241 5.68 -5.16 10.22
C VAL A 241 7.08 -4.89 9.65
N ASP A 242 7.15 -4.33 8.45
CA ASP A 242 8.42 -4.01 7.79
C ASP A 242 8.85 -2.54 8.01
N PHE A 243 8.07 -1.75 8.72
CA PHE A 243 8.38 -0.34 8.95
C PHE A 243 9.46 -0.20 10.05
N PRO A 244 10.43 0.70 9.91
CA PRO A 244 11.56 0.84 10.85
C PRO A 244 11.15 1.53 12.15
N LYS A 245 10.23 0.92 12.91
CA LYS A 245 9.55 1.51 14.07
C LYS A 245 10.52 2.02 15.13
N GLU A 246 11.54 1.24 15.48
CA GLU A 246 12.39 1.56 16.63
C GLU A 246 13.23 2.83 16.41
N ILE A 247 13.80 3.01 15.22
CA ILE A 247 14.57 4.22 14.92
C ILE A 247 13.66 5.45 14.83
N ILE A 248 12.42 5.29 14.36
CA ILE A 248 11.44 6.39 14.30
C ILE A 248 10.96 6.76 15.71
N LYS A 249 10.74 5.81 16.62
CA LYS A 249 10.45 6.08 18.02
C LYS A 249 11.57 6.89 18.69
N GLU A 250 12.82 6.59 18.37
CA GLU A 250 13.96 7.36 18.91
C GLU A 250 13.94 8.81 18.40
N THR A 251 13.74 9.02 17.10
CA THR A 251 13.67 10.37 16.53
C THR A 251 12.46 11.16 17.03
N ASN A 252 11.33 10.50 17.34
CA ASN A 252 10.14 11.12 17.92
C ASN A 252 10.43 11.89 19.21
N LYS A 253 11.41 11.46 20.02
CA LYS A 253 11.79 12.12 21.27
C LYS A 253 12.28 13.55 21.03
N TYR A 254 13.01 13.76 19.93
CA TYR A 254 13.51 15.07 19.53
C TYR A 254 12.43 15.89 18.81
N ALA A 255 11.74 15.29 17.86
CA ALA A 255 10.66 15.95 17.12
C ALA A 255 9.58 16.52 18.08
N ARG A 256 9.20 15.77 19.13
CA ARG A 256 8.24 16.20 20.15
C ARG A 256 8.65 17.49 20.87
N ARG A 257 9.96 17.74 21.00
CA ARG A 257 10.52 18.96 21.59
C ARG A 257 10.81 20.06 20.56
N ASN A 258 10.43 19.84 19.29
CA ASN A 258 10.76 20.73 18.18
C ASN A 258 12.27 20.86 17.97
N GLU A 259 13.01 19.77 18.22
CA GLU A 259 14.47 19.67 18.11
C GLU A 259 14.84 18.71 16.96
N ILE A 260 15.99 18.95 16.34
CA ILE A 260 16.57 18.07 15.36
C ILE A 260 17.46 17.05 16.08
N HIS A 261 17.32 15.76 15.71
CA HIS A 261 18.17 14.71 16.29
C HIS A 261 19.65 14.96 15.98
N PRO A 262 20.59 14.84 16.94
CA PRO A 262 22.01 15.11 16.72
C PRO A 262 22.65 14.34 15.54
N PHE A 263 22.17 13.10 15.31
CA PHE A 263 22.60 12.24 14.19
C PHE A 263 21.53 12.17 13.09
N TYR A 264 20.87 13.28 12.83
CA TYR A 264 19.78 13.33 11.83
C TYR A 264 20.23 12.83 10.45
N ASP A 265 21.38 13.26 10.01
CA ASP A 265 21.87 12.96 8.67
C ASP A 265 22.16 11.48 8.47
N GLU A 266 22.79 10.84 9.45
CA GLU A 266 23.09 9.41 9.44
C GLU A 266 21.80 8.59 9.52
N ILE A 267 20.86 8.99 10.37
CA ILE A 267 19.55 8.34 10.47
C ILE A 267 18.76 8.49 9.17
N ASN A 268 18.77 9.67 8.57
CA ASN A 268 18.08 9.94 7.33
C ASN A 268 18.64 9.10 6.18
N ASP A 269 19.96 8.98 6.08
CA ASP A 269 20.61 8.13 5.08
C ASP A 269 20.25 6.65 5.30
N TYR A 270 20.33 6.17 6.55
CA TYR A 270 19.90 4.80 6.88
C TYR A 270 18.45 4.54 6.51
N LEU A 271 17.52 5.44 6.86
CA LEU A 271 16.10 5.28 6.56
C LEU A 271 15.81 5.32 5.06
N PHE A 272 16.55 6.14 4.31
CA PHE A 272 16.40 6.21 2.87
C PHE A 272 16.92 4.93 2.18
N ASP A 273 18.03 4.38 2.62
CA ASP A 273 18.51 3.10 2.14
C ASP A 273 17.57 1.95 2.56
N TYR A 274 16.99 2.05 3.74
CA TYR A 274 16.02 1.07 4.22
C TYR A 274 14.76 1.05 3.35
N ILE A 275 14.13 2.21 3.06
CA ILE A 275 12.95 2.27 2.21
C ILE A 275 13.23 1.73 0.80
N LYS A 276 14.38 2.09 0.23
CA LYS A 276 14.80 1.63 -1.09
C LYS A 276 14.96 0.11 -1.15
N ASN A 277 15.49 -0.49 -0.10
CA ASN A 277 15.82 -1.91 -0.08
C ASN A 277 14.72 -2.80 0.50
N LYS A 278 13.73 -2.25 1.22
CA LYS A 278 12.73 -3.02 1.96
C LYS A 278 11.29 -2.61 1.73
N LEU A 279 11.02 -1.33 1.40
CA LEU A 279 9.68 -0.78 1.41
C LEU A 279 9.22 -0.25 0.05
N THR A 280 9.88 -0.61 -1.04
CA THR A 280 9.35 -0.34 -2.38
C THR A 280 8.37 -1.43 -2.79
N THR A 281 7.46 -1.11 -3.72
CA THR A 281 6.45 -2.05 -4.25
C THR A 281 7.06 -3.33 -4.86
N LYS A 282 8.38 -3.34 -5.14
CA LYS A 282 9.13 -4.50 -5.66
C LYS A 282 9.62 -5.46 -4.57
N LYS A 283 9.42 -5.19 -3.30
CA LYS A 283 9.93 -5.99 -2.17
C LYS A 283 8.82 -6.75 -1.48
#